data_9a4b4a8eebb3f00894535cab3b5e4595
#
_entry.id   9a4b4a8eebb3f00894535cab3b5e4595
#
_cell.length_a   1.000
_cell.length_b   1.000
_cell.length_c   1.000
_cell.angle_alpha   90.00
_cell.angle_beta   90.00
_cell.angle_gamma   90.00
#
_symmetry.space_group_name_H-M   'P 1'
#
loop_
_entity.id
_entity.type
_entity.pdbx_description
1 polymer ?
#
loop_
_entity_poly.entity_id
_entity_poly.type
_entity_poly.pdbx_seq_one_letter_code
_entity_poly.pdbx_strand_id
1 'polypeptide(L)'
;DNITSITYMENEGTFLAGALAAMLTQETSIEGINEEKIIGMVGGVDLPVIRNFQVGYEAGAKYIDEEVRVETIYAGDFEDPAKGKECALALYSKGADIVFHAAGKTGEGVFEAAKEVKAYAIGVDSDQRYINPDVIVASMIKGVGLSVFETIKKITEGSFEPGKVIYYGINEGGVDIGYGTPDMKQIVPDEIKAKVEEIKAKVKSGEIKVPTAK
;
A
#
# COMPACT_ATOMS: atom_id res chain seq x y z
N ASP A 1 -15.25 -31.42 3.80
CA ASP A 1 -14.51 -30.32 3.17
C ASP A 1 -13.57 -29.71 4.22
N ASN A 2 -12.25 -29.72 3.95
CA ASN A 2 -11.21 -29.34 4.93
C ASN A 2 -10.45 -28.08 4.49
N ILE A 3 -11.04 -27.29 3.60
CA ILE A 3 -10.44 -26.05 3.06
C ILE A 3 -11.11 -24.85 3.71
N THR A 4 -10.32 -23.88 4.12
CA THR A 4 -10.75 -22.54 4.50
C THR A 4 -9.97 -21.54 3.67
N SER A 5 -10.66 -20.60 3.05
CA SER A 5 -10.05 -19.53 2.26
C SER A 5 -9.84 -18.30 3.14
N ILE A 6 -8.67 -17.65 2.99
CA ILE A 6 -8.36 -16.38 3.63
C ILE A 6 -8.27 -15.32 2.54
N THR A 7 -9.00 -14.23 2.72
CA THR A 7 -9.02 -13.07 1.82
C THR A 7 -8.66 -11.83 2.62
N TYR A 8 -7.80 -10.98 2.07
CA TYR A 8 -7.45 -9.71 2.69
C TYR A 8 -8.26 -8.58 2.09
N MET A 9 -8.53 -7.57 2.90
CA MET A 9 -9.17 -6.34 2.44
C MET A 9 -8.09 -5.34 2.02
N GLU A 10 -7.43 -5.64 0.89
CA GLU A 10 -6.32 -4.85 0.37
C GLU A 10 -6.72 -3.39 0.14
N ASN A 11 -7.98 -3.15 -0.26
CA ASN A 11 -8.53 -1.82 -0.42
C ASN A 11 -8.46 -0.98 0.86
N GLU A 12 -8.67 -1.57 2.05
CA GLU A 12 -8.56 -0.84 3.31
C GLU A 12 -7.12 -0.43 3.61
N GLY A 13 -6.16 -1.34 3.42
CA GLY A 13 -4.73 -1.03 3.59
C GLY A 13 -4.24 0.02 2.60
N THR A 14 -4.65 -0.09 1.35
CA THR A 14 -4.26 0.90 0.32
C THR A 14 -5.01 2.21 0.43
N PHE A 15 -6.18 2.25 1.04
CA PHE A 15 -6.83 3.51 1.41
C PHE A 15 -5.94 4.33 2.35
N LEU A 16 -5.34 3.68 3.36
CA LEU A 16 -4.37 4.34 4.24
C LEU A 16 -3.11 4.77 3.48
N ALA A 17 -2.60 3.94 2.58
CA ALA A 17 -1.43 4.27 1.76
C ALA A 17 -1.70 5.46 0.82
N GLY A 18 -2.88 5.50 0.20
CA GLY A 18 -3.31 6.60 -0.66
C GLY A 18 -3.50 7.91 0.11
N ALA A 19 -4.10 7.83 1.30
CA ALA A 19 -4.23 8.99 2.19
C ALA A 19 -2.87 9.52 2.64
N LEU A 20 -1.94 8.61 3.00
CA LEU A 20 -0.55 8.97 3.33
C LEU A 20 0.13 9.66 2.15
N ALA A 21 0.09 9.05 0.96
CA ALA A 21 0.72 9.60 -0.23
C ALA A 21 0.16 10.97 -0.59
N ALA A 22 -1.17 11.15 -0.51
CA ALA A 22 -1.82 12.43 -0.80
C ALA A 22 -1.47 13.54 0.21
N MET A 23 -1.24 13.22 1.46
CA MET A 23 -0.73 14.19 2.43
C MET A 23 0.74 14.50 2.18
N LEU A 24 1.56 13.48 1.93
CA LEU A 24 3.00 13.64 1.77
C LEU A 24 3.37 14.39 0.48
N THR A 25 2.66 14.16 -0.64
CA THR A 25 2.88 14.89 -1.92
C THR A 25 2.61 16.39 -1.82
N GLN A 26 2.00 16.86 -0.73
CA GLN A 26 1.75 18.27 -0.48
C GLN A 26 2.83 18.93 0.41
N GLU A 27 3.76 18.14 0.93
CA GLU A 27 4.86 18.61 1.79
C GLU A 27 6.08 19.06 0.94
N THR A 28 5.92 20.10 0.16
CA THR A 28 6.94 20.59 -0.77
C THR A 28 8.25 21.04 -0.11
N SER A 29 8.29 21.11 1.21
CA SER A 29 9.53 21.31 1.97
C SER A 29 10.43 20.07 2.04
N ILE A 30 9.89 18.89 1.70
CA ILE A 30 10.64 17.64 1.65
C ILE A 30 11.32 17.52 0.28
N GLU A 31 12.64 17.30 0.28
CA GLU A 31 13.39 17.13 -0.97
C GLU A 31 12.80 15.98 -1.80
N GLY A 32 12.53 16.20 -3.07
CA GLY A 32 11.95 15.20 -3.99
C GLY A 32 10.41 15.28 -4.09
N ILE A 33 9.74 16.09 -3.26
CA ILE A 33 8.32 16.42 -3.41
C ILE A 33 8.18 17.69 -4.28
N ASN A 34 7.26 17.65 -5.23
CA ASN A 34 6.98 18.74 -6.17
C ASN A 34 5.59 19.37 -5.92
N GLU A 35 5.17 20.34 -6.74
CA GLU A 35 3.90 21.05 -6.59
C GLU A 35 2.75 20.44 -7.42
N GLU A 36 2.99 19.35 -8.17
CA GLU A 36 2.03 18.82 -9.16
C GLU A 36 0.86 18.04 -8.53
N LYS A 37 0.97 17.63 -7.28
CA LYS A 37 -0.01 16.79 -6.57
C LYS A 37 -0.36 15.52 -7.36
N ILE A 38 0.65 14.84 -7.88
CA ILE A 38 0.48 13.59 -8.62
C ILE A 38 1.16 12.46 -7.84
N ILE A 39 0.42 11.40 -7.60
CA ILE A 39 0.95 10.16 -7.05
C ILE A 39 0.73 9.02 -8.03
N GLY A 40 1.59 8.01 -7.97
CA GLY A 40 1.55 6.89 -8.92
C GLY A 40 1.23 5.56 -8.28
N MET A 41 0.74 4.63 -9.09
CA MET A 41 0.65 3.21 -8.75
C MET A 41 1.16 2.33 -9.88
N VAL A 42 2.04 1.38 -9.56
CA VAL A 42 2.43 0.29 -10.45
C VAL A 42 1.71 -0.98 -10.01
N GLY A 43 0.76 -1.46 -10.81
CA GLY A 43 0.15 -2.78 -10.67
C GLY A 43 0.96 -3.84 -11.41
N GLY A 44 0.99 -5.08 -10.92
CA GLY A 44 1.55 -6.20 -11.68
C GLY A 44 0.70 -6.53 -12.90
N VAL A 45 -0.18 -7.50 -12.79
CA VAL A 45 -1.14 -7.85 -13.84
C VAL A 45 -2.52 -7.28 -13.48
N ASP A 46 -3.29 -6.85 -14.47
CA ASP A 46 -4.65 -6.35 -14.28
C ASP A 46 -5.60 -7.49 -13.88
N LEU A 47 -5.69 -7.73 -12.58
CA LEU A 47 -6.52 -8.76 -11.94
C LEU A 47 -7.44 -8.12 -10.89
N PRO A 48 -8.58 -8.76 -10.54
CA PRO A 48 -9.51 -8.21 -9.55
C PRO A 48 -8.85 -7.83 -8.22
N VAL A 49 -7.92 -8.64 -7.71
CA VAL A 49 -7.18 -8.34 -6.49
C VAL A 49 -6.31 -7.08 -6.64
N ILE A 50 -5.64 -6.88 -7.78
CA ILE A 50 -4.80 -5.69 -8.02
C ILE A 50 -5.67 -4.44 -8.24
N ARG A 51 -6.83 -4.59 -8.88
CA ARG A 51 -7.83 -3.50 -8.96
C ARG A 51 -8.35 -3.10 -7.57
N ASN A 52 -8.44 -4.06 -6.63
CA ASN A 52 -8.85 -3.75 -5.26
C ASN A 52 -7.81 -2.87 -4.54
N PHE A 53 -6.50 -3.12 -4.75
CA PHE A 53 -5.43 -2.21 -4.31
C PHE A 53 -5.58 -0.81 -4.93
N GLN A 54 -5.83 -0.74 -6.24
CA GLN A 54 -5.99 0.53 -6.96
C GLN A 54 -7.16 1.36 -6.42
N VAL A 55 -8.34 0.75 -6.33
CA VAL A 55 -9.55 1.44 -5.86
C VAL A 55 -9.38 2.00 -4.46
N GLY A 56 -8.75 1.24 -3.55
CA GLY A 56 -8.43 1.70 -2.21
C GLY A 56 -7.47 2.89 -2.23
N TYR A 57 -6.38 2.79 -2.99
CA TYR A 57 -5.36 3.84 -3.10
C TYR A 57 -5.94 5.16 -3.64
N GLU A 58 -6.70 5.08 -4.74
CA GLU A 58 -7.40 6.23 -5.31
C GLU A 58 -8.40 6.85 -4.34
N ALA A 59 -9.20 6.02 -3.66
CA ALA A 59 -10.17 6.51 -2.70
C ALA A 59 -9.53 7.18 -1.48
N GLY A 60 -8.41 6.64 -0.98
CA GLY A 60 -7.65 7.24 0.10
C GLY A 60 -7.05 8.59 -0.27
N ALA A 61 -6.48 8.70 -1.47
CA ALA A 61 -5.96 9.96 -1.99
C ALA A 61 -7.07 11.03 -2.10
N LYS A 62 -8.20 10.68 -2.70
CA LYS A 62 -9.35 11.56 -2.86
C LYS A 62 -10.01 11.95 -1.54
N TYR A 63 -9.95 11.10 -0.53
CA TYR A 63 -10.42 11.44 0.81
C TYR A 63 -9.65 12.61 1.46
N ILE A 64 -8.38 12.75 1.13
CA ILE A 64 -7.52 13.83 1.62
C ILE A 64 -7.69 15.10 0.77
N ASP A 65 -7.59 14.98 -0.54
CA ASP A 65 -7.66 16.10 -1.46
C ASP A 65 -8.15 15.61 -2.84
N GLU A 66 -9.31 16.11 -3.27
CA GLU A 66 -9.91 15.80 -4.57
C GLU A 66 -9.03 16.24 -5.76
N GLU A 67 -8.11 17.19 -5.56
CA GLU A 67 -7.19 17.66 -6.60
C GLU A 67 -6.02 16.70 -6.83
N VAL A 68 -5.67 15.84 -5.86
CA VAL A 68 -4.59 14.87 -6.03
C VAL A 68 -4.94 13.91 -7.16
N ARG A 69 -4.06 13.82 -8.15
CA ARG A 69 -4.21 12.90 -9.28
C ARG A 69 -3.49 11.59 -9.00
N VAL A 70 -4.17 10.48 -9.25
CA VAL A 70 -3.58 9.13 -9.16
C VAL A 70 -3.41 8.57 -10.56
N GLU A 71 -2.17 8.32 -10.96
CA GLU A 71 -1.82 7.71 -12.24
C GLU A 71 -1.46 6.24 -12.02
N THR A 72 -2.10 5.31 -12.74
CA THR A 72 -1.86 3.87 -12.60
C THR A 72 -1.31 3.28 -13.90
N ILE A 73 -0.27 2.44 -13.78
CA ILE A 73 0.28 1.64 -14.88
C ILE A 73 0.36 0.17 -14.42
N TYR A 74 -0.12 -0.74 -15.26
CA TYR A 74 0.04 -2.18 -15.07
C TYR A 74 1.26 -2.68 -15.87
N ALA A 75 2.22 -3.29 -15.19
CA ALA A 75 3.45 -3.80 -15.81
C ALA A 75 3.22 -5.05 -16.67
N GLY A 76 2.10 -5.75 -16.44
CA GLY A 76 1.77 -7.00 -17.12
C GLY A 76 2.55 -8.21 -16.60
N ASP A 77 3.28 -8.07 -15.48
CA ASP A 77 4.14 -9.09 -14.92
C ASP A 77 4.31 -8.92 -13.40
N PHE A 78 4.62 -10.01 -12.67
CA PHE A 78 4.92 -9.98 -11.24
C PHE A 78 6.39 -10.31 -10.93
N GLU A 79 7.20 -10.72 -11.92
CA GLU A 79 8.56 -11.25 -11.74
C GLU A 79 9.65 -10.44 -12.48
N ASP A 80 9.27 -9.33 -13.14
CA ASP A 80 10.17 -8.52 -13.97
C ASP A 80 10.43 -7.12 -13.38
N PRO A 81 11.49 -6.93 -12.57
CA PRO A 81 11.85 -5.62 -12.02
C PRO A 81 12.18 -4.55 -13.08
N ALA A 82 12.69 -4.96 -14.27
CA ALA A 82 12.99 -4.00 -15.33
C ALA A 82 11.72 -3.32 -15.84
N LYS A 83 10.63 -4.09 -16.06
CA LYS A 83 9.31 -3.51 -16.39
C LYS A 83 8.77 -2.63 -15.27
N GLY A 84 8.93 -3.04 -14.01
CA GLY A 84 8.54 -2.23 -12.86
C GLY A 84 9.24 -0.88 -12.84
N LYS A 85 10.53 -0.87 -13.13
CA LYS A 85 11.33 0.36 -13.24
C LYS A 85 10.87 1.25 -14.38
N GLU A 86 10.63 0.69 -15.57
CA GLU A 86 10.10 1.44 -16.72
C GLU A 86 8.75 2.09 -16.41
N CYS A 87 7.82 1.34 -15.79
CA CYS A 87 6.51 1.85 -15.38
C CYS A 87 6.65 3.01 -14.37
N ALA A 88 7.50 2.85 -13.36
CA ALA A 88 7.72 3.87 -12.36
C ALA A 88 8.38 5.13 -12.94
N LEU A 89 9.39 4.99 -13.79
CA LEU A 89 10.00 6.13 -14.49
C LEU A 89 8.99 6.88 -15.35
N ALA A 90 8.07 6.17 -16.01
CA ALA A 90 6.99 6.80 -16.77
C ALA A 90 6.03 7.60 -15.86
N LEU A 91 5.73 7.11 -14.65
CA LEU A 91 4.92 7.84 -13.67
C LEU A 91 5.65 9.06 -13.12
N TYR A 92 6.91 8.92 -12.74
CA TYR A 92 7.73 10.06 -12.27
C TYR A 92 7.88 11.12 -13.36
N SER A 93 8.05 10.73 -14.63
CA SER A 93 8.14 11.67 -15.75
C SER A 93 6.85 12.46 -15.99
N LYS A 94 5.70 11.96 -15.52
CA LYS A 94 4.41 12.67 -15.53
C LYS A 94 4.21 13.60 -14.33
N GLY A 95 5.18 13.68 -13.44
CA GLY A 95 5.13 14.54 -12.26
C GLY A 95 4.74 13.80 -10.97
N ALA A 96 4.58 12.48 -10.97
CA ALA A 96 4.43 11.76 -9.71
C ALA A 96 5.70 11.90 -8.87
N ASP A 97 5.57 12.09 -7.56
CA ASP A 97 6.69 12.15 -6.63
C ASP A 97 6.69 10.98 -5.64
N ILE A 98 5.58 10.27 -5.55
CA ILE A 98 5.43 9.05 -4.74
C ILE A 98 4.75 7.98 -5.58
N VAL A 99 5.35 6.79 -5.67
CA VAL A 99 4.77 5.65 -6.40
C VAL A 99 4.60 4.46 -5.45
N PHE A 100 3.36 4.02 -5.30
CA PHE A 100 3.00 2.75 -4.65
C PHE A 100 3.10 1.60 -5.65
N HIS A 101 3.41 0.38 -5.21
CA HIS A 101 3.31 -0.80 -6.06
C HIS A 101 2.47 -1.93 -5.44
N ALA A 102 1.77 -2.65 -6.31
CA ALA A 102 1.14 -3.94 -6.03
C ALA A 102 1.54 -4.91 -7.16
N ALA A 103 2.83 -5.23 -7.23
CA ALA A 103 3.45 -5.87 -8.41
C ALA A 103 4.44 -7.00 -8.07
N GLY A 104 4.41 -7.54 -6.86
CA GLY A 104 5.32 -8.61 -6.45
C GLY A 104 6.79 -8.19 -6.63
N LYS A 105 7.62 -9.08 -7.21
CA LYS A 105 9.04 -8.81 -7.46
C LYS A 105 9.26 -7.68 -8.49
N THR A 106 8.35 -7.52 -9.45
CA THR A 106 8.35 -6.38 -10.39
C THR A 106 8.42 -5.05 -9.65
N GLY A 107 7.82 -4.96 -8.45
CA GLY A 107 7.84 -3.78 -7.59
C GLY A 107 9.22 -3.36 -7.09
N GLU A 108 10.22 -4.24 -7.06
CA GLU A 108 11.60 -3.87 -6.69
C GLU A 108 12.16 -2.81 -7.66
N GLY A 109 11.76 -2.87 -8.93
CA GLY A 109 12.13 -1.88 -9.93
C GLY A 109 11.59 -0.48 -9.64
N VAL A 110 10.44 -0.37 -8.93
CA VAL A 110 9.90 0.93 -8.51
C VAL A 110 10.85 1.62 -7.53
N PHE A 111 11.47 0.87 -6.62
CA PHE A 111 12.44 1.42 -5.67
C PHE A 111 13.73 1.89 -6.34
N GLU A 112 14.17 1.15 -7.38
CA GLU A 112 15.32 1.57 -8.18
C GLU A 112 15.04 2.85 -8.97
N ALA A 113 13.85 2.96 -9.57
CA ALA A 113 13.41 4.16 -10.26
C ALA A 113 13.33 5.36 -9.31
N ALA A 114 12.70 5.20 -8.14
CA ALA A 114 12.59 6.24 -7.12
C ALA A 114 13.96 6.78 -6.71
N LYS A 115 14.92 5.87 -6.48
CA LYS A 115 16.30 6.25 -6.15
C LYS A 115 16.97 7.03 -7.28
N GLU A 116 16.78 6.60 -8.52
CA GLU A 116 17.40 7.22 -9.70
C GLU A 116 16.94 8.67 -9.89
N VAL A 117 15.64 8.91 -9.72
CA VAL A 117 15.05 10.25 -9.93
C VAL A 117 14.94 11.07 -8.64
N LYS A 118 15.41 10.55 -7.50
CA LYS A 118 15.31 11.17 -6.16
C LYS A 118 13.87 11.47 -5.73
N ALA A 119 12.97 10.56 -6.03
CA ALA A 119 11.58 10.55 -5.62
C ALA A 119 11.32 9.46 -4.57
N TYR A 120 10.06 9.18 -4.25
CA TYR A 120 9.68 8.27 -3.19
C TYR A 120 8.84 7.10 -3.67
N ALA A 121 8.82 6.04 -2.86
CA ALA A 121 8.01 4.86 -3.10
C ALA A 121 7.31 4.38 -1.83
N ILE A 122 6.21 3.64 -2.01
CA ILE A 122 5.52 2.90 -0.94
C ILE A 122 5.57 1.42 -1.28
N GLY A 123 6.02 0.61 -0.33
CA GLY A 123 6.10 -0.85 -0.43
C GLY A 123 4.78 -1.55 -0.16
N VAL A 124 4.77 -2.89 -0.29
CA VAL A 124 3.58 -3.73 -0.15
C VAL A 124 3.86 -5.06 0.55
N ASP A 125 2.83 -5.67 1.10
CA ASP A 125 2.77 -6.98 1.77
C ASP A 125 3.58 -7.07 3.07
N SER A 126 4.88 -6.84 3.02
CA SER A 126 5.75 -6.75 4.20
C SER A 126 6.36 -5.35 4.31
N ASP A 127 6.97 -5.04 5.45
CA ASP A 127 7.73 -3.81 5.56
C ASP A 127 8.98 -3.89 4.68
N GLN A 128 8.94 -3.20 3.53
CA GLN A 128 10.02 -3.19 2.55
C GLN A 128 11.01 -2.03 2.76
N ARG A 129 10.82 -1.21 3.81
CA ARG A 129 11.71 -0.08 4.09
C ARG A 129 13.17 -0.50 4.32
N TYR A 130 13.40 -1.73 4.79
CA TYR A 130 14.77 -2.27 4.96
C TYR A 130 15.55 -2.38 3.64
N ILE A 131 14.85 -2.42 2.47
CA ILE A 131 15.50 -2.48 1.15
C ILE A 131 16.19 -1.15 0.85
N ASN A 132 15.50 -0.03 1.05
CA ASN A 132 16.06 1.31 0.86
C ASN A 132 15.26 2.35 1.67
N PRO A 133 15.64 2.62 2.92
CA PRO A 133 14.92 3.54 3.79
C PRO A 133 15.02 5.02 3.35
N ASP A 134 15.89 5.34 2.39
CA ASP A 134 16.02 6.70 1.85
C ASP A 134 14.94 7.04 0.83
N VAL A 135 14.34 6.05 0.20
CA VAL A 135 13.30 6.27 -0.84
C VAL A 135 11.97 5.61 -0.51
N ILE A 136 11.95 4.50 0.26
CA ILE A 136 10.71 3.83 0.65
C ILE A 136 10.21 4.51 1.93
N VAL A 137 9.11 5.26 1.83
CA VAL A 137 8.61 6.08 2.94
C VAL A 137 7.75 5.29 3.92
N ALA A 138 7.03 4.29 3.42
CA ALA A 138 6.15 3.41 4.19
C ALA A 138 5.90 2.11 3.39
N SER A 139 5.23 1.15 4.00
CA SER A 139 4.75 -0.06 3.32
C SER A 139 3.32 -0.38 3.74
N MET A 140 2.46 -0.73 2.78
CA MET A 140 1.15 -1.30 3.05
C MET A 140 1.35 -2.75 3.48
N ILE A 141 1.10 -3.04 4.74
CA ILE A 141 1.34 -4.35 5.35
C ILE A 141 0.15 -5.27 5.12
N LYS A 142 0.43 -6.53 4.80
CA LYS A 142 -0.56 -7.62 4.76
C LYS A 142 -0.17 -8.71 5.75
N GLY A 143 -0.99 -8.93 6.76
CA GLY A 143 -0.74 -9.76 7.92
C GLY A 143 -0.85 -11.27 7.66
N VAL A 144 -0.16 -11.78 6.63
CA VAL A 144 -0.21 -13.20 6.24
C VAL A 144 0.24 -14.09 7.40
N GLY A 145 1.32 -13.73 8.09
CA GLY A 145 1.78 -14.49 9.25
C GLY A 145 0.75 -14.56 10.37
N LEU A 146 0.03 -13.45 10.63
CA LEU A 146 -1.05 -13.40 11.63
C LEU A 146 -2.18 -14.37 11.26
N SER A 147 -2.67 -14.32 10.03
CA SER A 147 -3.79 -15.16 9.60
C SER A 147 -3.45 -16.66 9.62
N VAL A 148 -2.21 -17.03 9.28
CA VAL A 148 -1.72 -18.40 9.40
C VAL A 148 -1.64 -18.84 10.87
N PHE A 149 -1.08 -17.97 11.74
CA PHE A 149 -0.99 -18.23 13.18
C PHE A 149 -2.38 -18.44 13.80
N GLU A 150 -3.33 -17.53 13.53
CA GLU A 150 -4.70 -17.63 14.05
C GLU A 150 -5.43 -18.89 13.53
N THR A 151 -5.18 -19.29 12.29
CA THR A 151 -5.73 -20.51 11.73
C THR A 151 -5.19 -21.76 12.45
N ILE A 152 -3.87 -21.83 12.65
CA ILE A 152 -3.24 -22.94 13.39
C ILE A 152 -3.76 -22.99 14.85
N LYS A 153 -3.86 -21.83 15.50
CA LYS A 153 -4.42 -21.73 16.85
C LYS A 153 -5.83 -22.28 16.93
N LYS A 154 -6.72 -21.90 16.03
CA LYS A 154 -8.10 -22.44 15.95
C LYS A 154 -8.12 -23.95 15.75
N ILE A 155 -7.22 -24.50 14.95
CA ILE A 155 -7.10 -25.96 14.77
C ILE A 155 -6.70 -26.63 16.08
N THR A 156 -5.69 -26.11 16.79
CA THR A 156 -5.21 -26.70 18.06
C THR A 156 -6.22 -26.57 19.20
N GLU A 157 -7.05 -25.53 19.20
CA GLU A 157 -8.11 -25.30 20.16
C GLU A 157 -9.42 -26.05 19.81
N GLY A 158 -9.49 -26.73 18.67
CA GLY A 158 -10.67 -27.46 18.20
C GLY A 158 -11.83 -26.55 17.74
N SER A 159 -11.55 -25.26 17.49
CA SER A 159 -12.53 -24.25 17.05
C SER A 159 -12.45 -23.95 15.56
N PHE A 160 -11.63 -24.67 14.81
CA PHE A 160 -11.50 -24.50 13.36
C PHE A 160 -12.78 -24.94 12.64
N GLU A 161 -13.30 -24.07 11.79
CA GLU A 161 -14.49 -24.31 10.97
C GLU A 161 -14.10 -24.34 9.48
N PRO A 162 -14.02 -25.53 8.86
CA PRO A 162 -13.70 -25.64 7.43
C PRO A 162 -14.86 -25.16 6.53
N GLY A 163 -14.56 -24.92 5.26
CA GLY A 163 -15.53 -24.51 4.26
C GLY A 163 -15.92 -23.03 4.29
N LYS A 164 -15.24 -22.21 5.09
CA LYS A 164 -15.50 -20.78 5.20
C LYS A 164 -14.50 -19.93 4.40
N VAL A 165 -14.95 -18.72 4.04
CA VAL A 165 -14.08 -17.63 3.59
C VAL A 165 -13.95 -16.66 4.76
N ILE A 166 -12.73 -16.38 5.19
CA ILE A 166 -12.42 -15.47 6.29
C ILE A 166 -11.78 -14.22 5.69
N TYR A 167 -12.31 -13.05 6.03
CA TYR A 167 -11.80 -11.77 5.59
C TYR A 167 -10.92 -11.15 6.68
N TYR A 168 -9.74 -10.69 6.30
CA TYR A 168 -8.80 -10.00 7.16
C TYR A 168 -8.62 -8.55 6.68
N GLY A 169 -9.30 -7.64 7.34
CA GLY A 169 -9.20 -6.19 7.14
C GLY A 169 -8.37 -5.51 8.22
N ILE A 170 -8.54 -4.19 8.35
CA ILE A 170 -7.92 -3.39 9.40
C ILE A 170 -8.38 -3.86 10.80
N ASN A 171 -9.63 -4.26 10.95
CA ASN A 171 -10.19 -4.70 12.23
C ASN A 171 -9.51 -5.97 12.76
N GLU A 172 -9.20 -6.90 11.89
CA GLU A 172 -8.56 -8.17 12.19
C GLU A 172 -7.03 -8.06 12.26
N GLY A 173 -6.46 -6.86 11.99
CA GLY A 173 -5.02 -6.68 11.85
C GLY A 173 -4.45 -7.30 10.57
N GLY A 174 -5.33 -7.58 9.59
CA GLY A 174 -4.98 -8.19 8.32
C GLY A 174 -4.28 -7.26 7.36
N VAL A 175 -4.53 -5.96 7.48
CA VAL A 175 -3.85 -4.90 6.70
C VAL A 175 -3.54 -3.69 7.58
N ASP A 176 -2.42 -3.02 7.29
CA ASP A 176 -1.94 -1.85 8.04
C ASP A 176 -0.94 -1.02 7.20
N ILE A 177 -0.39 0.05 7.81
CA ILE A 177 0.76 0.81 7.30
C ILE A 177 1.94 0.63 8.25
N GLY A 178 3.10 0.24 7.70
CA GLY A 178 4.37 0.14 8.41
C GLY A 178 5.31 1.28 8.01
N TYR A 179 6.06 1.78 8.99
CA TYR A 179 7.03 2.88 8.80
C TYR A 179 8.48 2.44 9.10
N GLY A 180 8.76 1.14 9.07
CA GLY A 180 10.06 0.59 9.45
C GLY A 180 10.31 0.63 10.94
N THR A 181 11.58 0.47 11.30
CA THR A 181 12.04 0.57 12.68
C THR A 181 12.45 2.01 13.02
N PRO A 182 12.43 2.42 14.30
CA PRO A 182 12.77 3.80 14.71
C PRO A 182 14.18 4.27 14.36
N ASP A 183 15.12 3.35 14.17
CA ASP A 183 16.50 3.62 13.76
C ASP A 183 16.66 3.89 12.27
N MET A 184 15.65 3.57 11.46
CA MET A 184 15.63 3.93 10.04
C MET A 184 15.35 5.43 9.88
N LYS A 185 15.89 6.03 8.80
CA LYS A 185 15.54 7.40 8.40
C LYS A 185 14.03 7.54 8.26
N GLN A 186 13.42 8.42 9.06
CA GLN A 186 12.00 8.71 9.00
C GLN A 186 11.76 9.89 8.05
N ILE A 187 11.05 9.64 6.94
CA ILE A 187 10.73 10.65 5.92
C ILE A 187 9.34 11.23 6.17
N VAL A 188 8.39 10.36 6.53
CA VAL A 188 7.00 10.78 6.80
C VAL A 188 6.96 11.55 8.13
N PRO A 189 6.47 12.81 8.14
CA PRO A 189 6.28 13.58 9.36
C PRO A 189 5.35 12.88 10.36
N ASP A 190 5.62 13.05 11.66
CA ASP A 190 4.81 12.42 12.71
C ASP A 190 3.35 12.91 12.70
N GLU A 191 3.10 14.14 12.25
CA GLU A 191 1.75 14.69 12.07
C GLU A 191 0.97 13.92 11.00
N ILE A 192 1.62 13.55 9.90
CA ILE A 192 1.01 12.72 8.86
C ILE A 192 0.74 11.31 9.38
N LYS A 193 1.68 10.70 10.11
CA LYS A 193 1.48 9.38 10.73
C LYS A 193 0.28 9.40 11.69
N ALA A 194 0.19 10.42 12.55
CA ALA A 194 -0.93 10.59 13.46
C ALA A 194 -2.25 10.72 12.70
N LYS A 195 -2.27 11.45 11.58
CA LYS A 195 -3.46 11.58 10.75
C LYS A 195 -3.88 10.28 10.08
N VAL A 196 -2.93 9.46 9.63
CA VAL A 196 -3.19 8.12 9.09
C VAL A 196 -3.83 7.23 10.17
N GLU A 197 -3.35 7.29 11.43
CA GLU A 197 -3.96 6.55 12.54
C GLU A 197 -5.39 7.02 12.88
N GLU A 198 -5.68 8.34 12.79
CA GLU A 198 -7.05 8.85 12.90
C GLU A 198 -7.97 8.29 11.81
N ILE A 199 -7.48 8.28 10.56
CA ILE A 199 -8.22 7.73 9.41
C ILE A 199 -8.46 6.23 9.60
N LYS A 200 -7.44 5.49 10.02
CA LYS A 200 -7.54 4.07 10.35
C LYS A 200 -8.61 3.79 11.42
N ALA A 201 -8.67 4.62 12.46
CA ALA A 201 -9.70 4.51 13.48
C ALA A 201 -11.11 4.73 12.91
N LYS A 202 -11.29 5.65 11.97
CA LYS A 202 -12.57 5.90 11.28
C LYS A 202 -12.98 4.75 10.36
N VAL A 203 -12.03 4.12 9.68
CA VAL A 203 -12.29 2.89 8.90
C VAL A 203 -12.73 1.77 9.85
N LYS A 204 -12.01 1.57 10.97
CA LYS A 204 -12.35 0.57 11.99
C LYS A 204 -13.75 0.76 12.58
N SER A 205 -14.15 2.00 12.83
CA SER A 205 -15.49 2.31 13.37
C SER A 205 -16.61 2.20 12.33
N GLY A 206 -16.27 2.06 11.03
CA GLY A 206 -17.22 2.07 9.93
C GLY A 206 -17.72 3.48 9.54
N GLU A 207 -17.14 4.55 10.11
CA GLU A 207 -17.41 5.92 9.70
C GLU A 207 -16.97 6.15 8.25
N ILE A 208 -15.83 5.59 7.87
CA ILE A 208 -15.34 5.55 6.49
C ILE A 208 -15.59 4.14 5.94
N LYS A 209 -16.34 4.07 4.84
CA LYS A 209 -16.54 2.84 4.07
C LYS A 209 -15.63 2.86 2.85
N VAL A 210 -14.60 2.05 2.87
CA VAL A 210 -13.66 1.95 1.75
C VAL A 210 -14.31 1.20 0.60
N PRO A 211 -14.30 1.74 -0.63
CA PRO A 211 -14.86 1.05 -1.79
C PRO A 211 -14.05 -0.20 -2.15
N THR A 212 -14.70 -1.16 -2.80
CA THR A 212 -14.09 -2.37 -3.38
C THR A 212 -14.18 -2.33 -4.89
N ALA A 213 -13.24 -2.96 -5.57
CA ALA A 213 -13.32 -3.17 -7.01
C ALA A 213 -14.55 -4.02 -7.35
N LYS A 214 -15.22 -3.69 -8.47
CA LYS A 214 -16.41 -4.41 -8.98
C LYS A 214 -15.99 -5.54 -9.90
#